data_db02bef7bd23c948f1b2813d9ed56c5d
#
_entry.id   db02bef7bd23c948f1b2813d9ed56c5d
#
_cell.length_a   1.000
_cell.length_b   1.000
_cell.length_c   1.000
_cell.angle_alpha   90.00
_cell.angle_beta   90.00
_cell.angle_gamma   90.00
#
_symmetry.space_group_name_H-M   'P 1'
#
loop_
_entity.id
_entity.type
_entity.pdbx_description
1 polymer ?
#
loop_
_entity_poly.entity_id
_entity_poly.type
_entity_poly.pdbx_seq_one_letter_code
_entity_poly.pdbx_strand_id
1 'polypeptide(L)'
;MMTHQTIGGVTQTVCAVFGIEDGAAQIEDAFAPVVAHARSLGIERCERVLLYAPDAIGFHVCQAFPEVIGPVAQRASLIVQMKSVVPPVTPVCFATMFTGQPPAVHGIRRYEKPVLRCETLFDRLVSAGKRVAIVAVKDSSIDRLFRNRPVDYFSEPYDPEVTETTLQLVMADRHDFVLSYHQEYDDILHRTTPRAEEAIGAMQRHVASFVRLAQGVERSWGSRHRMLGFVPDHGGHIDPDTGKGTHGIDTPEDMDMQHFYGLFRGEYVLGRHR
;
A
#
# COMPACT_ATOMS: atom_id res chain seq x y z
N MET A 1 15.07 -5.18 23.12
CA MET A 1 13.88 -5.71 22.40
C MET A 1 13.90 -5.04 21.04
N MET A 2 13.98 -5.80 19.94
CA MET A 2 13.72 -5.21 18.62
C MET A 2 12.25 -4.79 18.61
N THR A 3 11.98 -3.49 18.53
CA THR A 3 10.62 -3.00 18.30
C THR A 3 10.23 -3.48 16.90
N HIS A 4 9.30 -4.43 16.81
CA HIS A 4 8.79 -4.88 15.53
C HIS A 4 8.09 -3.69 14.87
N GLN A 5 8.56 -3.31 13.68
CA GLN A 5 7.88 -2.33 12.86
C GLN A 5 6.47 -2.83 12.55
N THR A 6 5.51 -1.91 12.52
CA THR A 6 4.12 -2.22 12.16
C THR A 6 3.74 -1.49 10.87
N ILE A 7 2.63 -1.93 10.24
CA ILE A 7 2.07 -1.24 9.06
C ILE A 7 1.79 0.25 9.29
N GLY A 8 1.70 0.71 10.55
CA GLY A 8 1.56 2.13 10.89
C GLY A 8 2.71 3.02 10.40
N GLY A 9 3.91 2.45 10.20
CA GLY A 9 5.07 3.18 9.67
C GLY A 9 4.94 3.66 8.22
N VAL A 10 3.91 3.24 7.47
CA VAL A 10 3.70 3.65 6.07
C VAL A 10 3.48 5.15 5.95
N THR A 11 2.63 5.75 6.82
CA THR A 11 2.36 7.20 6.82
C THR A 11 3.64 8.00 6.98
N GLN A 12 4.46 7.70 7.99
CA GLN A 12 5.70 8.40 8.26
C GLN A 12 6.73 8.18 7.15
N THR A 13 6.77 6.97 6.57
CA THR A 13 7.65 6.66 5.45
C THR A 13 7.31 7.48 4.20
N VAL A 14 6.02 7.59 3.86
CA VAL A 14 5.57 8.40 2.71
C VAL A 14 5.86 9.88 2.95
N CYS A 15 5.58 10.39 4.15
CA CYS A 15 5.93 11.77 4.51
C CYS A 15 7.44 12.02 4.37
N ALA A 16 8.27 11.13 4.92
CA ALA A 16 9.72 11.24 4.87
C ALA A 16 10.28 11.25 3.45
N VAL A 17 9.77 10.35 2.56
CA VAL A 17 10.25 10.32 1.16
C VAL A 17 9.77 11.52 0.34
N PHE A 18 8.69 12.19 0.72
CA PHE A 18 8.28 13.47 0.13
C PHE A 18 9.04 14.68 0.75
N GLY A 19 9.82 14.45 1.81
CA GLY A 19 10.48 15.52 2.54
C GLY A 19 9.49 16.41 3.31
N ILE A 20 8.38 15.83 3.75
CA ILE A 20 7.39 16.49 4.60
C ILE A 20 7.84 16.30 6.05
N GLU A 21 8.26 17.38 6.67
CA GLU A 21 8.62 17.39 8.08
C GLU A 21 7.32 17.44 8.90
N ASP A 22 7.17 16.48 9.76
CA ASP A 22 6.04 16.41 10.67
C ASP A 22 6.50 16.94 12.04
N GLY A 23 5.96 18.09 12.44
CA GLY A 23 6.35 18.76 13.69
C GLY A 23 5.98 18.00 14.98
N ALA A 24 5.34 16.84 14.88
CA ALA A 24 4.88 16.05 16.03
C ALA A 24 4.96 14.53 15.86
N ALA A 25 5.07 13.98 14.66
CA ALA A 25 5.23 12.55 14.46
C ALA A 25 6.71 12.23 14.31
N GLN A 26 7.18 11.41 15.19
CA GLN A 26 8.56 10.96 15.24
C GLN A 26 8.92 10.29 13.92
N ILE A 27 9.92 10.86 13.22
CA ILE A 27 10.59 10.20 12.07
C ILE A 27 11.06 8.78 12.47
N GLU A 28 11.15 8.52 13.78
CA GLU A 28 11.46 7.23 14.38
C GLU A 28 10.51 6.09 13.98
N ASP A 29 9.26 6.39 13.60
CA ASP A 29 8.28 5.40 13.15
C ASP A 29 8.33 5.12 11.64
N ALA A 30 9.07 5.91 10.85
CA ALA A 30 9.27 5.62 9.44
C ALA A 30 10.14 4.37 9.24
N PHE A 31 9.92 3.66 8.15
CA PHE A 31 10.78 2.52 7.80
C PHE A 31 12.18 3.00 7.47
N ALA A 32 13.07 3.01 8.47
CA ALA A 32 14.43 3.48 8.34
C ALA A 32 15.19 2.94 7.12
N PRO A 33 15.06 1.65 6.74
CA PRO A 33 15.69 1.13 5.53
C PRO A 33 15.23 1.83 4.26
N VAL A 34 13.95 2.20 4.15
CA VAL A 34 13.38 2.89 2.96
C VAL A 34 13.95 4.30 2.86
N VAL A 35 13.95 5.03 3.96
CA VAL A 35 14.49 6.41 4.02
C VAL A 35 16.01 6.42 3.77
N ALA A 36 16.74 5.49 4.38
CA ALA A 36 18.19 5.37 4.18
C ALA A 36 18.54 5.03 2.73
N HIS A 37 17.76 4.14 2.10
CA HIS A 37 17.97 3.79 0.71
C HIS A 37 17.68 4.96 -0.24
N ALA A 38 16.62 5.73 -0.02
CA ALA A 38 16.35 6.95 -0.79
C ALA A 38 17.56 7.90 -0.75
N ARG A 39 18.10 8.13 0.45
CA ARG A 39 19.30 8.97 0.63
C ARG A 39 20.52 8.39 -0.08
N SER A 40 20.76 7.09 -0.04
CA SER A 40 21.89 6.44 -0.72
C SER A 40 21.83 6.58 -2.24
N LEU A 41 20.62 6.70 -2.81
CA LEU A 41 20.39 7.01 -4.22
C LEU A 41 20.51 8.49 -4.56
N GLY A 42 20.77 9.37 -3.56
CA GLY A 42 20.75 10.83 -3.73
C GLY A 42 19.35 11.39 -3.99
N ILE A 43 18.31 10.69 -3.55
CA ILE A 43 16.93 11.13 -3.61
C ILE A 43 16.64 11.92 -2.31
N GLU A 44 16.68 13.24 -2.39
CA GLU A 44 16.30 14.09 -1.25
C GLU A 44 14.79 14.10 -1.05
N ARG A 45 14.02 14.11 -2.15
CA ARG A 45 12.56 14.08 -2.15
C ARG A 45 12.05 13.32 -3.35
N CYS A 46 11.08 12.43 -3.12
CA CYS A 46 10.29 11.89 -4.21
C CYS A 46 9.33 12.94 -4.74
N GLU A 47 9.14 12.96 -6.06
CA GLU A 47 8.17 13.80 -6.73
C GLU A 47 6.86 13.05 -6.94
N ARG A 48 6.92 11.71 -7.02
CA ARG A 48 5.79 10.82 -7.28
C ARG A 48 5.85 9.59 -6.39
N VAL A 49 4.70 9.20 -5.86
CA VAL A 49 4.52 7.95 -5.10
C VAL A 49 3.26 7.24 -5.57
N LEU A 50 3.39 5.96 -5.88
CA LEU A 50 2.27 5.04 -6.09
C LEU A 50 2.32 3.95 -5.03
N LEU A 51 1.25 3.80 -4.26
CA LEU A 51 1.03 2.64 -3.40
C LEU A 51 -0.05 1.74 -4.01
N TYR A 52 0.34 0.53 -4.33
CA TYR A 52 -0.55 -0.57 -4.66
C TYR A 52 -0.84 -1.33 -3.37
N ALA A 53 -2.07 -1.33 -2.93
CA ALA A 53 -2.52 -1.90 -1.67
C ALA A 53 -3.46 -3.10 -1.94
N PRO A 54 -2.93 -4.32 -2.09
CA PRO A 54 -3.75 -5.52 -2.21
C PRO A 54 -4.20 -5.96 -0.82
N ASP A 55 -5.44 -6.43 -0.72
CA ASP A 55 -6.03 -6.96 0.51
C ASP A 55 -5.52 -8.39 0.80
N ALA A 56 -5.19 -8.66 2.06
CA ALA A 56 -4.91 -9.98 2.65
C ALA A 56 -3.70 -10.77 2.08
N ILE A 57 -2.82 -10.17 1.26
CA ILE A 57 -1.62 -10.85 0.74
C ILE A 57 -0.49 -10.80 1.76
N GLY A 58 -0.59 -11.60 2.84
CA GLY A 58 0.37 -11.64 3.94
C GLY A 58 1.69 -12.35 3.61
N PHE A 59 2.62 -12.33 4.58
CA PHE A 59 3.94 -12.92 4.46
C PHE A 59 3.90 -14.41 4.14
N HIS A 60 3.03 -15.17 4.81
CA HIS A 60 3.01 -16.64 4.70
C HIS A 60 2.57 -17.16 3.32
N VAL A 61 1.65 -16.47 2.63
CA VAL A 61 1.30 -16.82 1.25
C VAL A 61 2.42 -16.44 0.28
N CYS A 62 3.07 -15.30 0.48
CA CYS A 62 4.22 -14.90 -0.33
C CYS A 62 5.40 -15.89 -0.19
N GLN A 63 5.64 -16.40 1.02
CA GLN A 63 6.67 -17.42 1.28
C GLN A 63 6.33 -18.79 0.67
N ALA A 64 5.04 -19.15 0.63
CA ALA A 64 4.59 -20.40 0.06
C ALA A 64 4.64 -20.41 -1.48
N PHE A 65 4.55 -19.24 -2.11
CA PHE A 65 4.53 -19.07 -3.57
C PHE A 65 5.52 -17.98 -4.02
N PRO A 66 6.83 -18.19 -3.79
CA PRO A 66 7.85 -17.19 -4.10
C PRO A 66 7.96 -16.89 -5.60
N GLU A 67 7.62 -17.84 -6.47
CA GLU A 67 7.59 -17.66 -7.92
C GLU A 67 6.45 -16.69 -8.34
N VAL A 68 5.33 -16.70 -7.62
CA VAL A 68 4.20 -15.78 -7.89
C VAL A 68 4.55 -14.36 -7.50
N ILE A 69 5.10 -14.14 -6.31
CA ILE A 69 5.46 -12.79 -5.83
C ILE A 69 6.78 -12.28 -6.43
N GLY A 70 7.59 -13.14 -7.03
CA GLY A 70 8.89 -12.82 -7.59
C GLY A 70 8.92 -11.58 -8.50
N PRO A 71 7.96 -11.39 -9.44
CA PRO A 71 7.91 -10.20 -10.28
C PRO A 71 7.71 -8.87 -9.51
N VAL A 72 7.07 -8.90 -8.33
CA VAL A 72 6.98 -7.74 -7.42
C VAL A 72 8.34 -7.49 -6.78
N ALA A 73 8.96 -8.54 -6.23
CA ALA A 73 10.28 -8.45 -5.60
C ALA A 73 11.37 -7.93 -6.56
N GLN A 74 11.31 -8.29 -7.85
CA GLN A 74 12.24 -7.79 -8.88
C GLN A 74 12.11 -6.28 -9.14
N ARG A 75 10.99 -5.66 -8.81
CA ARG A 75 10.73 -4.23 -8.97
C ARG A 75 10.91 -3.45 -7.67
N ALA A 76 11.18 -4.14 -6.59
CA ALA A 76 11.47 -3.55 -5.30
C ALA A 76 12.99 -3.39 -5.11
N SER A 77 13.39 -2.26 -4.54
CA SER A 77 14.75 -2.06 -4.02
C SER A 77 14.91 -2.65 -2.62
N LEU A 78 13.79 -2.75 -1.90
CA LEU A 78 13.75 -3.18 -0.50
C LEU A 78 12.48 -3.99 -0.22
N ILE A 79 12.66 -4.99 0.65
CA ILE A 79 11.55 -5.72 1.27
C ILE A 79 11.62 -5.46 2.77
N VAL A 80 10.55 -4.91 3.33
CA VAL A 80 10.46 -4.59 4.76
C VAL A 80 9.48 -5.57 5.41
N GLN A 81 9.97 -6.34 6.38
CA GLN A 81 9.12 -7.22 7.18
C GLN A 81 8.58 -6.45 8.39
N MET A 82 7.31 -6.67 8.70
CA MET A 82 6.62 -5.98 9.78
C MET A 82 5.43 -6.80 10.30
N LYS A 83 4.74 -6.25 11.27
CA LYS A 83 3.48 -6.81 11.76
C LYS A 83 2.29 -5.95 11.31
N SER A 84 1.17 -6.59 11.07
CA SER A 84 -0.13 -5.94 11.04
C SER A 84 -0.53 -5.48 12.46
N VAL A 85 -1.78 -5.09 12.64
CA VAL A 85 -2.33 -4.65 13.94
C VAL A 85 -3.53 -5.47 14.32
N VAL A 86 -3.82 -5.54 15.63
CA VAL A 86 -4.94 -6.34 16.16
C VAL A 86 -6.19 -5.47 16.30
N PRO A 87 -7.36 -5.93 15.82
CA PRO A 87 -7.55 -7.12 14.99
C PRO A 87 -7.08 -6.88 13.53
N PRO A 88 -6.43 -7.87 12.89
CA PRO A 88 -5.98 -7.78 11.50
C PRO A 88 -7.17 -7.93 10.54
N VAL A 89 -7.93 -6.86 10.41
CA VAL A 89 -9.07 -6.72 9.49
C VAL A 89 -8.93 -5.43 8.70
N THR A 90 -9.31 -5.46 7.44
CA THR A 90 -9.09 -4.40 6.45
C THR A 90 -9.31 -2.98 6.95
N PRO A 91 -10.48 -2.62 7.57
CA PRO A 91 -10.69 -1.22 8.00
C PRO A 91 -9.77 -0.79 9.14
N VAL A 92 -9.40 -1.70 10.05
CA VAL A 92 -8.48 -1.41 11.17
C VAL A 92 -7.06 -1.23 10.65
N CYS A 93 -6.63 -2.13 9.76
CA CYS A 93 -5.28 -2.13 9.20
C CYS A 93 -5.04 -0.88 8.35
N PHE A 94 -5.93 -0.56 7.40
CA PHE A 94 -5.76 0.64 6.56
C PHE A 94 -5.94 1.94 7.34
N ALA A 95 -6.82 1.98 8.35
CA ALA A 95 -6.89 3.13 9.25
C ALA A 95 -5.53 3.34 9.96
N THR A 96 -4.93 2.28 10.49
CA THR A 96 -3.59 2.34 11.10
C THR A 96 -2.53 2.77 10.08
N MET A 97 -2.52 2.14 8.89
CA MET A 97 -1.54 2.40 7.84
C MET A 97 -1.55 3.86 7.38
N PHE A 98 -2.74 4.44 7.19
CA PHE A 98 -2.88 5.79 6.64
C PHE A 98 -3.18 6.90 7.67
N THR A 99 -3.18 6.58 8.96
CA THR A 99 -3.11 7.59 10.03
C THR A 99 -1.75 7.58 10.74
N GLY A 100 -1.02 6.46 10.68
CA GLY A 100 0.16 6.20 11.50
C GLY A 100 -0.17 6.03 12.98
N GLN A 101 -1.45 5.83 13.33
CA GLN A 101 -1.94 5.76 14.70
C GLN A 101 -2.47 4.36 15.03
N PRO A 102 -2.34 3.89 16.26
CA PRO A 102 -2.90 2.60 16.67
C PRO A 102 -4.45 2.64 16.74
N PRO A 103 -5.12 1.48 16.68
CA PRO A 103 -6.59 1.37 16.73
C PRO A 103 -7.24 2.09 17.91
N ALA A 104 -6.53 2.18 19.05
CA ALA A 104 -7.00 2.91 20.22
C ALA A 104 -7.14 4.42 19.99
N VAL A 105 -6.36 4.99 19.06
CA VAL A 105 -6.30 6.44 18.78
C VAL A 105 -7.17 6.81 17.60
N HIS A 106 -7.05 6.10 16.44
CA HIS A 106 -7.88 6.41 15.27
C HIS A 106 -9.34 5.94 15.42
N GLY A 107 -9.64 5.09 16.40
CA GLY A 107 -11.01 4.73 16.82
C GLY A 107 -11.63 3.55 16.10
N ILE A 108 -11.07 3.05 14.99
CA ILE A 108 -11.56 1.85 14.31
C ILE A 108 -10.96 0.62 15.00
N ARG A 109 -11.81 -0.20 15.62
CA ARG A 109 -11.37 -1.35 16.47
C ARG A 109 -11.95 -2.69 16.03
N ARG A 110 -12.73 -2.72 14.98
CA ARG A 110 -13.41 -3.89 14.42
C ARG A 110 -13.75 -3.66 12.97
N TYR A 111 -14.35 -4.64 12.31
CA TYR A 111 -14.79 -4.51 10.94
C TYR A 111 -15.98 -3.53 10.84
N GLU A 112 -15.67 -2.25 10.69
CA GLU A 112 -16.63 -1.16 10.48
C GLU A 112 -15.99 -0.09 9.57
N LYS A 113 -16.81 0.62 8.80
CA LYS A 113 -16.33 1.54 7.75
C LYS A 113 -16.86 2.99 7.94
N PRO A 114 -16.75 3.60 9.14
CA PRO A 114 -17.10 5.01 9.30
C PRO A 114 -16.04 5.89 8.64
N VAL A 115 -16.42 7.08 8.22
CA VAL A 115 -15.44 8.08 7.77
C VAL A 115 -14.55 8.49 8.94
N LEU A 116 -13.24 8.33 8.77
CA LEU A 116 -12.24 8.74 9.76
C LEU A 116 -12.28 10.25 9.96
N ARG A 117 -12.25 10.67 11.24
CA ARG A 117 -12.28 12.09 11.62
C ARG A 117 -10.92 12.64 12.01
N CYS A 118 -9.97 11.76 12.34
CA CYS A 118 -8.60 12.14 12.64
C CYS A 118 -7.83 12.48 11.37
N GLU A 119 -6.69 13.16 11.55
CA GLU A 119 -5.75 13.43 10.47
C GLU A 119 -5.23 12.13 9.86
N THR A 120 -5.06 12.11 8.54
CA THR A 120 -4.54 10.99 7.78
C THR A 120 -3.34 11.41 6.94
N LEU A 121 -2.61 10.45 6.38
CA LEU A 121 -1.58 10.69 5.38
C LEU A 121 -2.08 11.65 4.27
N PHE A 122 -3.32 11.45 3.81
CA PHE A 122 -3.87 12.25 2.72
C PHE A 122 -4.04 13.73 3.11
N ASP A 123 -4.47 14.00 4.34
CA ASP A 123 -4.57 15.37 4.87
C ASP A 123 -3.18 16.03 4.95
N ARG A 124 -2.16 15.31 5.42
CA ARG A 124 -0.78 15.78 5.49
C ARG A 124 -0.21 16.08 4.11
N LEU A 125 -0.43 15.20 3.15
CA LEU A 125 0.01 15.38 1.77
C LEU A 125 -0.63 16.63 1.15
N VAL A 126 -1.94 16.80 1.30
CA VAL A 126 -2.66 17.98 0.79
C VAL A 126 -2.17 19.26 1.47
N SER A 127 -1.98 19.24 2.79
CA SER A 127 -1.44 20.38 3.55
C SER A 127 -0.02 20.77 3.10
N ALA A 128 0.77 19.80 2.61
CA ALA A 128 2.07 20.01 1.99
C ALA A 128 1.99 20.38 0.48
N GLY A 129 0.80 20.67 -0.04
CA GLY A 129 0.59 21.08 -1.42
C GLY A 129 0.65 19.96 -2.44
N LYS A 130 0.54 18.68 -2.00
CA LYS A 130 0.54 17.51 -2.90
C LYS A 130 -0.87 17.23 -3.43
N ARG A 131 -0.94 16.86 -4.70
CA ARG A 131 -2.17 16.36 -5.33
C ARG A 131 -2.28 14.86 -5.11
N VAL A 132 -3.38 14.45 -4.49
CA VAL A 132 -3.62 13.09 -4.03
C VAL A 132 -4.80 12.47 -4.78
N ALA A 133 -4.65 11.24 -5.26
CA ALA A 133 -5.73 10.43 -5.77
C ALA A 133 -5.87 9.12 -4.98
N ILE A 134 -7.11 8.73 -4.72
CA ILE A 134 -7.48 7.44 -4.15
C ILE A 134 -8.35 6.71 -5.16
N VAL A 135 -7.86 5.58 -5.66
CA VAL A 135 -8.58 4.67 -6.55
C VAL A 135 -8.87 3.40 -5.78
N ALA A 136 -10.14 3.05 -5.61
CA ALA A 136 -10.53 1.91 -4.79
C ALA A 136 -11.78 1.22 -5.34
N VAL A 137 -11.92 -0.06 -5.01
CA VAL A 137 -13.18 -0.76 -5.26
C VAL A 137 -14.30 -0.07 -4.48
N LYS A 138 -15.40 0.18 -5.17
CA LYS A 138 -16.58 0.87 -4.63
C LYS A 138 -17.10 0.17 -3.38
N ASP A 139 -17.48 0.97 -2.38
CA ASP A 139 -18.00 0.52 -1.08
C ASP A 139 -17.02 -0.31 -0.23
N SER A 140 -15.77 -0.43 -0.67
CA SER A 140 -14.69 -1.05 0.10
C SER A 140 -14.34 -0.25 1.36
N SER A 141 -13.46 -0.79 2.20
CA SER A 141 -12.96 -0.08 3.39
C SER A 141 -12.25 1.22 2.99
N ILE A 142 -11.39 1.18 1.98
CA ILE A 142 -10.65 2.36 1.50
C ILE A 142 -11.60 3.40 0.93
N ASP A 143 -12.57 2.97 0.12
CA ASP A 143 -13.54 3.88 -0.50
C ASP A 143 -14.40 4.63 0.55
N ARG A 144 -14.64 4.04 1.72
CA ARG A 144 -15.48 4.60 2.77
C ARG A 144 -14.72 5.39 3.83
N LEU A 145 -13.62 4.84 4.37
CA LEU A 145 -12.91 5.40 5.52
C LEU A 145 -12.34 6.79 5.28
N PHE A 146 -11.89 7.07 4.06
CA PHE A 146 -11.10 8.27 3.75
C PHE A 146 -11.90 9.36 3.03
N ARG A 147 -13.23 9.27 2.99
CA ARG A 147 -14.10 10.29 2.39
C ARG A 147 -14.03 11.64 3.11
N ASN A 148 -14.58 12.67 2.46
CA ASN A 148 -14.69 14.04 2.97
C ASN A 148 -13.32 14.75 3.16
N ARG A 149 -12.35 14.43 2.29
CA ARG A 149 -11.04 15.12 2.21
C ARG A 149 -10.88 15.78 0.84
N PRO A 150 -10.06 16.82 0.73
CA PRO A 150 -9.83 17.51 -0.54
C PRO A 150 -8.84 16.73 -1.45
N VAL A 151 -9.20 15.50 -1.79
CA VAL A 151 -8.46 14.58 -2.68
C VAL A 151 -9.38 14.09 -3.80
N ASP A 152 -8.81 13.61 -4.89
CA ASP A 152 -9.57 13.04 -5.99
C ASP A 152 -9.92 11.57 -5.69
N TYR A 153 -11.22 11.22 -5.73
CA TYR A 153 -11.72 9.87 -5.48
C TYR A 153 -12.21 9.21 -6.75
N PHE A 154 -11.78 7.97 -6.97
CA PHE A 154 -12.22 7.11 -8.05
C PHE A 154 -12.72 5.81 -7.45
N SER A 155 -14.05 5.61 -7.47
CA SER A 155 -14.71 4.42 -6.95
C SER A 155 -15.08 3.52 -8.12
N GLU A 156 -14.35 2.44 -8.27
CA GLU A 156 -14.45 1.55 -9.41
C GLU A 156 -15.24 0.27 -9.08
N PRO A 157 -15.86 -0.38 -10.06
CA PRO A 157 -16.64 -1.60 -9.81
C PRO A 157 -15.83 -2.72 -9.17
N TYR A 158 -14.59 -2.97 -9.67
CA TYR A 158 -13.72 -4.03 -9.18
C TYR A 158 -12.24 -3.79 -9.57
N ASP A 159 -11.36 -4.74 -9.24
CA ASP A 159 -9.90 -4.64 -9.40
C ASP A 159 -9.40 -4.32 -10.81
N PRO A 160 -9.97 -4.90 -11.89
CA PRO A 160 -9.54 -4.54 -13.26
C PRO A 160 -9.73 -3.06 -13.57
N GLU A 161 -10.87 -2.47 -13.19
CA GLU A 161 -11.18 -1.06 -13.41
C GLU A 161 -10.32 -0.17 -12.50
N VAL A 162 -10.05 -0.59 -11.25
CA VAL A 162 -9.10 0.10 -10.36
C VAL A 162 -7.72 0.17 -11.03
N THR A 163 -7.23 -0.94 -11.61
CA THR A 163 -5.94 -0.98 -12.32
C THR A 163 -5.94 -0.02 -13.52
N GLU A 164 -7.01 -0.02 -14.31
CA GLU A 164 -7.10 0.81 -15.52
C GLU A 164 -7.13 2.31 -15.17
N THR A 165 -8.00 2.70 -14.22
CA THR A 165 -8.08 4.09 -13.74
C THR A 165 -6.76 4.54 -13.13
N THR A 166 -6.11 3.70 -12.30
CA THR A 166 -4.79 4.01 -11.75
C THR A 166 -3.76 4.25 -12.85
N LEU A 167 -3.73 3.39 -13.88
CA LEU A 167 -2.82 3.55 -15.02
C LEU A 167 -3.05 4.88 -15.77
N GLN A 168 -4.31 5.25 -16.01
CA GLN A 168 -4.67 6.52 -16.64
C GLN A 168 -4.17 7.72 -15.82
N LEU A 169 -4.31 7.67 -14.48
CA LEU A 169 -3.81 8.74 -13.60
C LEU A 169 -2.29 8.84 -13.61
N VAL A 170 -1.59 7.69 -13.60
CA VAL A 170 -0.12 7.64 -13.73
C VAL A 170 0.33 8.24 -15.07
N MET A 171 -0.33 7.87 -16.16
CA MET A 171 0.00 8.39 -17.50
C MET A 171 -0.30 9.88 -17.66
N ALA A 172 -1.34 10.38 -17.00
CA ALA A 172 -1.68 11.80 -17.01
C ALA A 172 -0.69 12.68 -16.21
N ASP A 173 0.10 12.09 -15.31
CA ASP A 173 1.11 12.74 -14.43
C ASP A 173 0.59 13.99 -13.70
N ARG A 174 -0.66 13.96 -13.24
CA ARG A 174 -1.30 15.10 -12.57
C ARG A 174 -1.30 15.00 -11.04
N HIS A 175 -1.07 13.80 -10.48
CA HIS A 175 -1.06 13.54 -9.04
C HIS A 175 0.35 13.23 -8.56
N ASP A 176 0.67 13.72 -7.37
CA ASP A 176 1.95 13.47 -6.73
C ASP A 176 1.92 12.13 -5.97
N PHE A 177 0.75 11.79 -5.44
CA PHE A 177 0.48 10.53 -4.72
C PHE A 177 -0.76 9.86 -5.29
N VAL A 178 -0.65 8.55 -5.56
CA VAL A 178 -1.78 7.70 -5.97
C VAL A 178 -1.83 6.48 -5.07
N LEU A 179 -2.98 6.24 -4.44
CA LEU A 179 -3.32 4.98 -3.78
C LEU A 179 -4.20 4.16 -4.70
N SER A 180 -3.83 2.89 -4.93
CA SER A 180 -4.57 1.92 -5.73
C SER A 180 -4.91 0.72 -4.85
N TYR A 181 -6.17 0.58 -4.43
CA TYR A 181 -6.62 -0.50 -3.54
C TYR A 181 -7.36 -1.59 -4.30
N HIS A 182 -7.04 -2.83 -4.01
CA HIS A 182 -7.53 -4.03 -4.67
C HIS A 182 -7.91 -5.10 -3.65
N GLN A 183 -9.01 -5.83 -3.88
CA GLN A 183 -9.58 -6.75 -2.88
C GLN A 183 -9.79 -8.20 -3.37
N GLU A 184 -9.53 -8.51 -4.63
CA GLU A 184 -9.91 -9.80 -5.22
C GLU A 184 -9.35 -11.02 -4.47
N TYR A 185 -8.11 -10.93 -3.97
CA TYR A 185 -7.51 -12.05 -3.24
C TYR A 185 -8.26 -12.33 -1.94
N ASP A 186 -8.61 -11.31 -1.16
CA ASP A 186 -9.38 -11.45 0.08
C ASP A 186 -10.77 -12.02 -0.18
N ASP A 187 -11.48 -11.52 -1.19
CA ASP A 187 -12.79 -12.02 -1.58
C ASP A 187 -12.76 -13.54 -1.93
N ILE A 188 -11.68 -14.00 -2.57
CA ILE A 188 -11.53 -15.41 -2.93
C ILE A 188 -11.04 -16.24 -1.75
N LEU A 189 -10.14 -15.71 -0.92
CA LEU A 189 -9.70 -16.33 0.32
C LEU A 189 -10.90 -16.73 1.17
N HIS A 190 -11.84 -15.82 1.40
CA HIS A 190 -13.06 -16.08 2.19
C HIS A 190 -14.00 -17.13 1.59
N ARG A 191 -14.00 -17.30 0.28
CA ARG A 191 -14.80 -18.32 -0.39
C ARG A 191 -14.14 -19.70 -0.42
N THR A 192 -12.81 -19.71 -0.37
CA THR A 192 -11.96 -20.90 -0.49
C THR A 192 -11.01 -21.01 0.70
N THR A 193 -9.70 -21.01 0.47
CA THR A 193 -8.64 -20.96 1.49
C THR A 193 -7.49 -20.07 0.99
N PRO A 194 -6.57 -19.59 1.87
CA PRO A 194 -5.46 -18.73 1.47
C PRO A 194 -4.53 -19.33 0.40
N ARG A 195 -4.51 -20.66 0.27
CA ARG A 195 -3.64 -21.39 -0.67
C ARG A 195 -4.42 -22.18 -1.73
N ALA A 196 -5.72 -21.98 -1.85
CA ALA A 196 -6.51 -22.58 -2.91
C ALA A 196 -6.04 -22.10 -4.28
N GLU A 197 -6.19 -22.92 -5.32
CA GLU A 197 -5.77 -22.56 -6.68
C GLU A 197 -6.40 -21.25 -7.15
N GLU A 198 -7.67 -21.03 -6.84
CA GLU A 198 -8.40 -19.81 -7.17
C GLU A 198 -7.83 -18.57 -6.46
N ALA A 199 -7.45 -18.71 -5.18
CA ALA A 199 -6.83 -17.62 -4.41
C ALA A 199 -5.43 -17.30 -4.95
N ILE A 200 -4.63 -18.31 -5.29
CA ILE A 200 -3.34 -18.10 -5.94
C ILE A 200 -3.51 -17.49 -7.33
N GLY A 201 -4.55 -17.88 -8.07
CA GLY A 201 -4.91 -17.22 -9.33
C GLY A 201 -5.21 -15.72 -9.15
N ALA A 202 -5.92 -15.34 -8.07
CA ALA A 202 -6.13 -13.93 -7.73
C ALA A 202 -4.81 -13.21 -7.36
N MET A 203 -3.96 -13.84 -6.55
CA MET A 203 -2.61 -13.29 -6.26
C MET A 203 -1.80 -13.06 -7.53
N GLN A 204 -1.85 -13.98 -8.50
CA GLN A 204 -1.19 -13.79 -9.81
C GLN A 204 -1.75 -12.58 -10.57
N ARG A 205 -3.07 -12.33 -10.52
CA ARG A 205 -3.70 -11.16 -11.14
C ARG A 205 -3.28 -9.86 -10.44
N HIS A 206 -3.18 -9.84 -9.11
CA HIS A 206 -2.63 -8.70 -8.36
C HIS A 206 -1.18 -8.40 -8.78
N VAL A 207 -0.34 -9.42 -8.88
CA VAL A 207 1.04 -9.28 -9.33
C VAL A 207 1.11 -8.74 -10.77
N ALA A 208 0.28 -9.26 -11.68
CA ALA A 208 0.21 -8.77 -13.06
C ALA A 208 -0.23 -7.30 -13.13
N SER A 209 -1.24 -6.91 -12.34
CA SER A 209 -1.71 -5.52 -12.23
C SER A 209 -0.61 -4.59 -11.70
N PHE A 210 0.08 -4.99 -10.62
CA PHE A 210 1.21 -4.23 -10.10
C PHE A 210 2.34 -4.06 -11.13
N VAL A 211 2.70 -5.13 -11.84
CA VAL A 211 3.72 -5.11 -12.90
C VAL A 211 3.33 -4.15 -14.01
N ARG A 212 2.06 -4.18 -14.45
CA ARG A 212 1.52 -3.26 -15.46
C ARG A 212 1.60 -1.80 -15.01
N LEU A 213 1.23 -1.52 -13.76
CA LEU A 213 1.33 -0.19 -13.17
C LEU A 213 2.79 0.27 -13.04
N ALA A 214 3.70 -0.61 -12.60
CA ALA A 214 5.12 -0.30 -12.52
C ALA A 214 5.71 0.09 -13.88
N GLN A 215 5.34 -0.61 -14.95
CA GLN A 215 5.71 -0.25 -16.33
C GLN A 215 5.12 1.12 -16.75
N GLY A 216 3.89 1.42 -16.33
CA GLY A 216 3.28 2.74 -16.54
C GLY A 216 4.05 3.85 -15.82
N VAL A 217 4.40 3.61 -14.55
CA VAL A 217 5.23 4.51 -13.73
C VAL A 217 6.60 4.75 -14.37
N GLU A 218 7.26 3.70 -14.84
CA GLU A 218 8.55 3.82 -15.52
C GLU A 218 8.45 4.71 -16.78
N ARG A 219 7.45 4.50 -17.61
CA ARG A 219 7.25 5.28 -18.84
C ARG A 219 6.88 6.74 -18.57
N SER A 220 5.99 7.00 -17.59
CA SER A 220 5.42 8.34 -17.36
C SER A 220 6.21 9.16 -16.35
N TRP A 221 6.80 8.51 -15.35
CA TRP A 221 7.53 9.18 -14.26
C TRP A 221 9.04 8.92 -14.32
N GLY A 222 9.57 8.43 -15.45
CA GLY A 222 10.98 8.08 -15.61
C GLY A 222 11.96 9.22 -15.28
N SER A 223 11.59 10.47 -15.57
CA SER A 223 12.36 11.66 -15.22
C SER A 223 12.14 12.17 -13.78
N ARG A 224 11.26 11.54 -13.01
CA ARG A 224 10.92 11.94 -11.63
C ARG A 224 11.60 11.03 -10.61
N HIS A 225 12.05 11.61 -9.49
CA HIS A 225 12.34 10.83 -8.29
C HIS A 225 11.03 10.23 -7.78
N ARG A 226 10.97 8.91 -7.68
CA ARG A 226 9.71 8.22 -7.44
C ARG A 226 9.83 7.03 -6.53
N MET A 227 8.75 6.73 -5.83
CA MET A 227 8.58 5.51 -5.05
C MET A 227 7.38 4.71 -5.54
N LEU A 228 7.53 3.41 -5.61
CA LEU A 228 6.49 2.44 -5.89
C LEU A 228 6.41 1.47 -4.71
N GLY A 229 5.23 1.26 -4.13
CA GLY A 229 5.02 0.34 -3.02
C GLY A 229 3.96 -0.72 -3.34
N PHE A 230 4.25 -1.98 -2.98
CA PHE A 230 3.25 -3.05 -2.87
C PHE A 230 3.08 -3.30 -1.37
N VAL A 231 1.91 -2.89 -0.83
CA VAL A 231 1.71 -2.67 0.60
C VAL A 231 0.41 -3.33 1.11
N PRO A 232 0.40 -4.67 1.21
CA PRO A 232 -0.75 -5.39 1.79
C PRO A 232 -0.93 -5.04 3.27
N ASP A 233 -2.12 -5.28 3.79
CA ASP A 233 -2.54 -4.83 5.12
C ASP A 233 -2.56 -5.93 6.20
N HIS A 234 -2.95 -7.14 5.84
CA HIS A 234 -2.94 -8.33 6.70
C HIS A 234 -2.75 -9.60 5.87
N GLY A 235 -2.64 -10.74 6.55
CA GLY A 235 -2.69 -12.05 5.93
C GLY A 235 -3.99 -12.77 6.21
N GLY A 236 -3.97 -14.10 6.17
CA GLY A 236 -5.13 -14.92 6.45
C GLY A 236 -4.77 -16.37 6.75
N HIS A 237 -5.66 -17.05 7.47
CA HIS A 237 -5.53 -18.43 7.88
C HIS A 237 -6.77 -19.25 7.47
N ILE A 238 -6.73 -20.55 7.74
CA ILE A 238 -7.89 -21.43 7.58
C ILE A 238 -8.63 -21.49 8.90
N ASP A 239 -9.89 -21.10 8.91
CA ASP A 239 -10.79 -21.29 10.04
C ASP A 239 -10.99 -22.80 10.31
N PRO A 240 -10.63 -23.31 11.48
CA PRO A 240 -10.73 -24.72 11.80
C PRO A 240 -12.17 -25.26 11.84
N ASP A 241 -13.15 -24.37 12.09
CA ASP A 241 -14.56 -24.76 12.22
C ASP A 241 -15.25 -24.87 10.84
N THR A 242 -14.90 -23.96 9.92
CA THR A 242 -15.53 -23.89 8.60
C THR A 242 -14.67 -24.49 7.49
N GLY A 243 -13.37 -24.64 7.70
CA GLY A 243 -12.39 -25.06 6.71
C GLY A 243 -12.14 -24.04 5.60
N LYS A 244 -12.67 -22.82 5.73
CA LYS A 244 -12.51 -21.72 4.78
C LYS A 244 -11.44 -20.73 5.24
N GLY A 245 -10.99 -19.89 4.32
CA GLY A 245 -10.10 -18.78 4.65
C GLY A 245 -10.81 -17.70 5.46
N THR A 246 -10.09 -17.15 6.41
CA THR A 246 -10.51 -16.03 7.26
C THR A 246 -9.29 -15.29 7.79
N HIS A 247 -9.52 -14.19 8.47
CA HIS A 247 -8.51 -13.39 9.17
C HIS A 247 -9.16 -12.66 10.36
N GLY A 248 -8.37 -11.98 11.20
CA GLY A 248 -8.90 -11.16 12.30
C GLY A 248 -8.43 -11.59 13.68
N ILE A 249 -7.49 -12.55 13.78
CA ILE A 249 -6.93 -13.02 15.04
C ILE A 249 -5.41 -12.80 15.10
N ASP A 250 -4.87 -12.76 16.30
CA ASP A 250 -3.43 -12.56 16.53
C ASP A 250 -2.66 -13.87 16.29
N THR A 251 -2.55 -14.27 15.03
CA THR A 251 -1.74 -15.41 14.59
C THR A 251 -0.66 -14.94 13.60
N PRO A 252 0.45 -15.68 13.46
CA PRO A 252 1.47 -15.34 12.49
C PRO A 252 0.92 -15.19 11.06
N GLU A 253 0.00 -16.06 10.66
CA GLU A 253 -0.61 -16.07 9.32
C GLU A 253 -1.34 -14.77 8.99
N ASP A 254 -2.02 -14.18 9.97
CA ASP A 254 -2.76 -12.92 9.82
C ASP A 254 -1.87 -11.69 10.03
N MET A 255 -0.87 -11.82 10.93
CA MET A 255 -0.10 -10.67 11.44
C MET A 255 1.23 -10.44 10.74
N ASP A 256 1.88 -11.49 10.20
CA ASP A 256 3.19 -11.33 9.57
C ASP A 256 3.03 -10.74 8.17
N MET A 257 3.68 -9.60 7.96
CA MET A 257 3.58 -8.82 6.74
C MET A 257 4.94 -8.58 6.12
N GLN A 258 4.94 -8.37 4.80
CA GLN A 258 6.07 -7.79 4.09
C GLN A 258 5.57 -6.78 3.07
N HIS A 259 6.21 -5.61 3.06
CA HIS A 259 6.01 -4.60 2.05
C HIS A 259 7.20 -4.53 1.11
N PHE A 260 6.93 -4.24 -0.15
CA PHE A 260 7.93 -4.13 -1.21
C PHE A 260 8.00 -2.66 -1.65
N TYR A 261 9.19 -2.06 -1.59
CA TYR A 261 9.40 -0.67 -1.97
C TYR A 261 10.44 -0.57 -3.07
N GLY A 262 10.06 -0.01 -4.21
CA GLY A 262 10.96 0.40 -5.28
C GLY A 262 11.21 1.90 -5.22
N LEU A 263 12.46 2.30 -5.14
CA LEU A 263 12.90 3.71 -5.16
C LEU A 263 13.76 3.93 -6.39
N PHE A 264 13.41 4.95 -7.16
CA PHE A 264 14.03 5.19 -8.46
C PHE A 264 14.40 6.67 -8.60
N ARG A 265 15.66 6.91 -8.93
CA ARG A 265 16.13 8.24 -9.30
C ARG A 265 15.60 8.62 -10.67
N GLY A 266 15.13 9.87 -10.83
CA GLY A 266 14.73 10.40 -12.11
C GLY A 266 15.93 10.53 -13.03
N GLU A 267 15.81 10.00 -14.25
CA GLU A 267 16.82 10.17 -15.29
C GLU A 267 16.46 11.41 -16.11
N TYR A 268 17.15 12.51 -15.88
CA TYR A 268 17.06 13.67 -16.75
C TYR A 268 17.78 13.37 -18.04
N VAL A 269 17.05 13.11 -19.12
CA VAL A 269 17.61 13.11 -20.46
C VAL A 269 18.01 14.57 -20.76
N LEU A 270 19.30 14.87 -20.64
CA LEU A 270 19.83 16.14 -21.14
C LEU A 270 19.45 16.23 -22.60
N GLY A 271 18.48 17.11 -22.91
CA GLY A 271 17.97 17.31 -24.26
C GLY A 271 19.14 17.57 -25.18
N ARG A 272 19.32 16.73 -26.20
CA ARG A 272 20.13 17.07 -27.34
C ARG A 272 19.42 18.25 -28.00
N HIS A 273 19.81 19.47 -27.69
CA HIS A 273 19.49 20.62 -28.50
C HIS A 273 20.09 20.36 -29.90
N ARG A 274 19.23 20.10 -30.85
CA ARG A 274 19.55 20.21 -32.28
C ARG A 274 19.17 21.61 -32.75
#